data_093fa62e47ea777459e16fb855d906bb
#
_entry.id   093fa62e47ea777459e16fb855d906bb
#
_cell.length_a   1.000
_cell.length_b   1.000
_cell.length_c   1.000
_cell.angle_alpha   90.00
_cell.angle_beta   90.00
_cell.angle_gamma   90.00
#
_symmetry.space_group_name_H-M   'P 1'
#
loop_
_entity.id
_entity.type
_entity.pdbx_description
1 polymer ?
#
loop_
_entity_poly.entity_id
_entity_poly.type
_entity_poly.pdbx_seq_one_letter_code
_entity_poly.pdbx_strand_id
1 'polypeptide(L)'
;MKSYQVKDLMVPLSEYATVPEEATLLEAVKALETAQAAFNQKRYRHRAILVIDKSNHFVGKLSQHDVIEALEPNYKKLRRSENHGSMHRLGFSDDFFKSTLEQYHLWEKALENLCEKAVHLKVKNIMYSPGKGEFVNEHATLDEAIHRLIIGHHHSLLVTADRDVREIVGVLRLTDVFEFVSNAMHECMLK
;
A
#
# COMPACT_ATOMS: atom_id res chain seq x y z
N MET A 1 5.05 -31.43 7.37
CA MET A 1 5.34 -29.98 7.40
C MET A 1 4.11 -29.26 7.93
N LYS A 2 4.28 -28.31 8.87
CA LYS A 2 3.16 -27.51 9.37
C LYS A 2 2.71 -26.61 8.21
N SER A 3 1.46 -26.73 7.77
CA SER A 3 0.91 -25.85 6.74
C SER A 3 0.60 -24.51 7.41
N TYR A 4 1.34 -23.46 7.08
CA TYR A 4 1.07 -22.10 7.57
C TYR A 4 -0.08 -21.48 6.77
N GLN A 5 -0.94 -20.75 7.47
CA GLN A 5 -2.04 -19.98 6.89
C GLN A 5 -1.73 -18.49 6.94
N VAL A 6 -2.42 -17.72 6.12
CA VAL A 6 -2.29 -16.26 6.05
C VAL A 6 -2.46 -15.60 7.42
N LYS A 7 -3.47 -16.04 8.20
CA LYS A 7 -3.74 -15.52 9.56
C LYS A 7 -2.58 -15.67 10.53
N ASP A 8 -1.66 -16.62 10.29
CA ASP A 8 -0.51 -16.86 11.18
C ASP A 8 0.56 -15.77 11.04
N LEU A 9 0.57 -15.04 9.89
CA LEU A 9 1.58 -14.03 9.57
C LEU A 9 1.00 -12.62 9.35
N MET A 10 -0.29 -12.49 9.08
CA MET A 10 -0.90 -11.17 8.83
C MET A 10 -0.75 -10.24 10.02
N VAL A 11 -0.75 -8.94 9.74
CA VAL A 11 -0.96 -7.90 10.76
C VAL A 11 -2.47 -7.72 10.92
N PRO A 12 -3.02 -7.89 12.13
CA PRO A 12 -4.44 -7.68 12.39
C PRO A 12 -4.88 -6.25 12.07
N LEU A 13 -6.14 -6.08 11.65
CA LEU A 13 -6.70 -4.76 11.36
C LEU A 13 -6.60 -3.81 12.56
N SER A 14 -6.73 -4.33 13.78
CA SER A 14 -6.61 -3.56 15.04
C SER A 14 -5.25 -2.89 15.25
N GLU A 15 -4.20 -3.40 14.59
CA GLU A 15 -2.86 -2.83 14.62
C GLU A 15 -2.57 -1.93 13.41
N TYR A 16 -3.53 -1.76 12.50
CA TYR A 16 -3.36 -1.00 11.26
C TYR A 16 -4.01 0.38 11.37
N ALA A 17 -3.38 1.41 10.78
CA ALA A 17 -3.99 2.73 10.69
C ALA A 17 -5.20 2.69 9.75
N THR A 18 -6.33 3.21 10.22
CA THR A 18 -7.54 3.41 9.41
C THR A 18 -7.96 4.88 9.44
N VAL A 19 -8.52 5.37 8.34
CA VAL A 19 -9.09 6.72 8.26
C VAL A 19 -10.39 6.72 7.45
N PRO A 20 -11.33 7.62 7.75
CA PRO A 20 -12.51 7.82 6.91
C PRO A 20 -12.11 8.32 5.51
N GLU A 21 -12.89 7.95 4.50
CA GLU A 21 -12.68 8.43 3.11
C GLU A 21 -12.76 9.95 2.97
N GLU A 22 -13.51 10.62 3.85
CA GLU A 22 -13.64 12.09 3.89
C GLU A 22 -12.50 12.79 4.66
N ALA A 23 -11.58 12.06 5.25
CA ALA A 23 -10.43 12.63 5.92
C ALA A 23 -9.55 13.42 4.95
N THR A 24 -8.83 14.40 5.48
CA THR A 24 -7.81 15.15 4.74
C THR A 24 -6.50 14.35 4.66
N LEU A 25 -5.63 14.75 3.75
CA LEU A 25 -4.28 14.18 3.66
C LEU A 25 -3.51 14.36 4.97
N LEU A 26 -3.64 15.52 5.62
CA LEU A 26 -3.00 15.79 6.91
C LEU A 26 -3.46 14.81 8.01
N GLU A 27 -4.78 14.57 8.10
CA GLU A 27 -5.35 13.62 9.06
C GLU A 27 -4.85 12.20 8.79
N ALA A 28 -4.76 11.81 7.51
CA ALA A 28 -4.24 10.50 7.12
C ALA A 28 -2.76 10.32 7.50
N VAL A 29 -1.91 11.32 7.23
CA VAL A 29 -0.48 11.27 7.60
C VAL A 29 -0.33 11.16 9.11
N LYS A 30 -1.08 11.96 9.90
CA LYS A 30 -1.06 11.88 11.37
C LYS A 30 -1.51 10.51 11.89
N ALA A 31 -2.55 9.91 11.27
CA ALA A 31 -3.01 8.57 11.65
C ALA A 31 -1.92 7.52 11.41
N LEU A 32 -1.20 7.61 10.28
CA LEU A 32 -0.07 6.73 10.00
C LEU A 32 1.06 6.89 11.01
N GLU A 33 1.44 8.11 11.34
CA GLU A 33 2.49 8.41 12.33
C GLU A 33 2.11 7.86 13.71
N THR A 34 0.86 8.04 14.13
CA THR A 34 0.35 7.52 15.41
C THR A 34 0.39 6.00 15.45
N ALA A 35 -0.09 5.33 14.39
CA ALA A 35 -0.06 3.88 14.30
C ALA A 35 1.39 3.34 14.28
N GLN A 36 2.31 4.02 13.59
CA GLN A 36 3.72 3.64 13.58
C GLN A 36 4.40 3.81 14.96
N ALA A 37 4.03 4.83 15.72
CA ALA A 37 4.55 5.05 17.07
C ALA A 37 4.04 3.99 18.07
N ALA A 38 2.79 3.54 17.91
CA ALA A 38 2.17 2.50 18.73
C ALA A 38 2.62 1.09 18.35
N PHE A 39 3.05 0.88 17.11
CA PHE A 39 3.43 -0.42 16.58
C PHE A 39 4.79 -0.86 17.14
N ASN A 40 4.93 -2.16 17.45
CA ASN A 40 6.16 -2.73 18.00
C ASN A 40 7.38 -2.38 17.14
N GLN A 41 8.37 -1.71 17.72
CA GLN A 41 9.58 -1.23 17.03
C GLN A 41 10.44 -2.34 16.41
N LYS A 42 10.23 -3.60 16.78
CA LYS A 42 10.93 -4.77 16.22
C LYS A 42 10.34 -5.25 14.88
N ARG A 43 9.15 -4.77 14.48
CA ARG A 43 8.50 -5.13 13.24
C ARG A 43 8.65 -4.01 12.20
N TYR A 44 8.56 -4.38 10.92
CA TYR A 44 8.58 -3.40 9.82
C TYR A 44 7.42 -2.41 9.93
N ARG A 45 7.71 -1.13 9.74
CA ARG A 45 6.72 -0.04 9.82
C ARG A 45 5.63 -0.18 8.76
N HIS A 46 4.43 0.26 9.08
CA HIS A 46 3.36 0.38 8.11
C HIS A 46 3.71 1.42 7.04
N ARG A 47 3.42 1.10 5.79
CA ARG A 47 3.65 1.98 4.63
C ARG A 47 2.37 2.44 3.96
N ALA A 48 1.22 2.05 4.50
CA ALA A 48 -0.09 2.38 3.97
C ALA A 48 -1.10 2.53 5.11
N ILE A 49 -2.20 3.21 4.80
CA ILE A 49 -3.36 3.41 5.65
C ILE A 49 -4.54 2.75 4.95
N LEU A 50 -5.43 2.13 5.69
CA LEU A 50 -6.68 1.60 5.17
C LEU A 50 -7.76 2.69 5.24
N VAL A 51 -8.55 2.80 4.19
CA VAL A 51 -9.63 3.80 4.07
C VAL A 51 -10.96 3.11 4.22
N ILE A 52 -11.81 3.66 5.08
CA ILE A 52 -13.13 3.14 5.41
C ILE A 52 -14.22 4.15 5.05
N ASP A 53 -15.39 3.66 4.68
CA ASP A 53 -16.59 4.46 4.49
C ASP A 53 -17.32 4.76 5.81
N LYS A 54 -18.46 5.46 5.71
CA LYS A 54 -19.31 5.80 6.87
C LYS A 54 -19.92 4.58 7.56
N SER A 55 -20.00 3.45 6.87
CA SER A 55 -20.49 2.17 7.40
C SER A 55 -19.36 1.29 7.95
N ASN A 56 -18.16 1.84 8.05
CA ASN A 56 -16.93 1.15 8.49
C ASN A 56 -16.50 0.01 7.57
N HIS A 57 -16.92 0.01 6.29
CA HIS A 57 -16.44 -0.93 5.30
C HIS A 57 -15.18 -0.40 4.63
N PHE A 58 -14.30 -1.31 4.27
CA PHE A 58 -13.10 -1.00 3.51
C PHE A 58 -13.45 -0.50 2.10
N VAL A 59 -12.86 0.63 1.70
CA VAL A 59 -13.08 1.25 0.37
C VAL A 59 -11.77 1.50 -0.39
N GLY A 60 -10.63 1.52 0.29
CA GLY A 60 -9.36 1.74 -0.37
C GLY A 60 -8.16 1.77 0.58
N LYS A 61 -6.99 1.94 0.00
CA LYS A 61 -5.74 2.14 0.74
C LYS A 61 -5.02 3.38 0.26
N LEU A 62 -4.28 4.03 1.14
CA LEU A 62 -3.43 5.16 0.85
C LEU A 62 -2.00 4.82 1.28
N SER A 63 -1.12 4.58 0.32
CA SER A 63 0.29 4.31 0.57
C SER A 63 1.12 5.59 0.63
N GLN A 64 2.36 5.49 1.12
CA GLN A 64 3.32 6.59 1.06
C GLN A 64 3.54 7.07 -0.39
N HIS A 65 3.53 6.16 -1.36
CA HIS A 65 3.63 6.48 -2.78
C HIS A 65 2.45 7.35 -3.23
N ASP A 66 1.20 6.98 -2.87
CA ASP A 66 0.00 7.73 -3.24
C ASP A 66 0.02 9.14 -2.63
N VAL A 67 0.51 9.27 -1.38
CA VAL A 67 0.70 10.57 -0.73
C VAL A 67 1.66 11.46 -1.51
N ILE A 68 2.83 10.95 -1.87
CA ILE A 68 3.84 11.71 -2.61
C ILE A 68 3.33 12.08 -4.01
N GLU A 69 2.68 11.15 -4.71
CA GLU A 69 2.09 11.41 -6.01
C GLU A 69 1.00 12.49 -5.96
N ALA A 70 0.19 12.49 -4.89
CA ALA A 70 -0.89 13.46 -4.72
C ALA A 70 -0.40 14.91 -4.57
N LEU A 71 0.85 15.11 -4.13
CA LEU A 71 1.46 16.43 -4.02
C LEU A 71 1.79 17.04 -5.40
N GLU A 72 1.93 16.21 -6.44
CA GLU A 72 2.21 16.63 -7.81
C GLU A 72 1.09 16.15 -8.77
N PRO A 73 0.01 16.96 -8.93
CA PRO A 73 -1.16 16.53 -9.70
C PRO A 73 -0.88 16.33 -11.21
N ASN A 74 0.24 16.83 -11.72
CA ASN A 74 0.62 16.67 -13.11
C ASN A 74 0.96 15.22 -13.48
N TYR A 75 1.31 14.36 -12.51
CA TYR A 75 1.42 12.91 -12.77
C TYR A 75 0.14 12.29 -13.32
N LYS A 76 -1.03 12.80 -12.94
CA LYS A 76 -2.31 12.34 -13.53
C LYS A 76 -2.42 12.68 -15.02
N LYS A 77 -1.83 13.79 -15.47
CA LYS A 77 -1.78 14.16 -16.89
C LYS A 77 -0.82 13.25 -17.64
N LEU A 78 0.36 12.99 -17.08
CA LEU A 78 1.36 12.07 -17.63
C LEU A 78 0.76 10.67 -17.85
N ARG A 79 0.06 10.12 -16.87
CA ARG A 79 -0.58 8.80 -16.98
C ARG A 79 -1.69 8.72 -18.04
N ARG A 80 -2.39 9.84 -18.31
CA ARG A 80 -3.47 9.89 -19.34
C ARG A 80 -2.92 10.00 -20.75
N SER A 81 -1.75 10.62 -20.93
CA SER A 81 -1.16 10.89 -22.24
C SER A 81 -0.48 9.68 -22.86
N GLU A 82 -0.12 8.70 -22.07
CA GLU A 82 0.64 7.56 -22.52
C GLU A 82 -0.11 6.25 -22.20
N ASN A 83 -0.21 5.36 -23.20
CA ASN A 83 -0.74 3.99 -23.05
C ASN A 83 0.27 3.11 -22.27
N HIS A 84 0.51 3.43 -21.00
CA HIS A 84 1.61 2.86 -20.20
C HIS A 84 1.40 1.45 -19.66
N GLY A 85 0.38 0.71 -20.09
CA GLY A 85 0.09 -0.63 -19.57
C GLY A 85 1.23 -1.66 -19.67
N SER A 86 2.20 -1.44 -20.53
CA SER A 86 3.32 -2.39 -20.76
C SER A 86 4.71 -1.82 -20.44
N MET A 87 4.88 -0.52 -20.26
CA MET A 87 6.22 0.10 -20.16
C MET A 87 6.87 0.00 -18.78
N HIS A 88 6.10 -0.26 -17.72
CA HIS A 88 6.63 -0.38 -16.36
C HIS A 88 7.73 -1.44 -16.17
N ARG A 89 7.83 -2.42 -17.09
CA ARG A 89 8.82 -3.50 -17.00
C ARG A 89 10.10 -3.24 -17.81
N LEU A 90 10.10 -2.28 -18.71
CA LEU A 90 11.22 -2.06 -19.64
C LEU A 90 12.29 -1.08 -19.13
N GLY A 91 12.00 -0.40 -18.01
CA GLY A 91 12.82 0.71 -17.52
C GLY A 91 12.69 1.94 -18.42
N PHE A 92 12.89 3.10 -17.84
CA PHE A 92 12.88 4.36 -18.56
C PHE A 92 14.32 4.86 -18.71
N SER A 93 14.68 5.47 -19.86
CA SER A 93 15.98 6.11 -20.04
C SER A 93 16.07 7.41 -19.24
N ASP A 94 17.29 7.86 -18.96
CA ASP A 94 17.53 9.15 -18.31
C ASP A 94 16.92 10.32 -19.10
N ASP A 95 16.95 10.23 -20.44
CA ASP A 95 16.35 11.23 -21.32
C ASP A 95 14.83 11.26 -21.19
N PHE A 96 14.20 10.09 -21.02
CA PHE A 96 12.76 10.01 -20.76
C PHE A 96 12.40 10.70 -19.43
N PHE A 97 13.15 10.43 -18.35
CA PHE A 97 12.91 11.10 -17.07
C PHE A 97 13.07 12.61 -17.16
N LYS A 98 14.13 13.09 -17.80
CA LYS A 98 14.38 14.54 -17.98
C LYS A 98 13.29 15.18 -18.82
N SER A 99 12.98 14.60 -19.98
CA SER A 99 11.95 15.15 -20.87
C SER A 99 10.56 15.21 -20.22
N THR A 100 10.18 14.20 -19.42
CA THR A 100 8.91 14.21 -18.70
C THR A 100 8.87 15.24 -17.58
N LEU A 101 9.98 15.43 -16.84
CA LEU A 101 10.09 16.49 -15.83
C LEU A 101 9.86 17.87 -16.45
N GLU A 102 10.52 18.15 -17.57
CA GLU A 102 10.43 19.44 -18.28
C GLU A 102 9.06 19.62 -18.94
N GLN A 103 8.58 18.65 -19.71
CA GLN A 103 7.34 18.73 -20.47
C GLN A 103 6.10 18.92 -19.58
N TYR A 104 6.07 18.26 -18.42
CA TYR A 104 4.93 18.31 -17.50
C TYR A 104 5.16 19.24 -16.31
N HIS A 105 6.29 19.97 -16.28
CA HIS A 105 6.66 20.89 -15.20
C HIS A 105 6.56 20.22 -13.82
N LEU A 106 7.03 18.95 -13.73
CA LEU A 106 6.91 18.16 -12.50
C LEU A 106 7.84 18.73 -11.43
N TRP A 107 7.32 18.81 -10.23
CA TRP A 107 8.02 19.24 -9.02
C TRP A 107 8.51 20.69 -8.98
N GLU A 108 8.25 21.52 -9.99
CA GLU A 108 8.65 22.93 -9.97
C GLU A 108 8.07 23.69 -8.77
N LYS A 109 6.80 23.38 -8.41
CA LYS A 109 6.07 24.01 -7.31
C LYS A 109 5.35 23.01 -6.39
N ALA A 110 5.67 21.72 -6.50
CA ALA A 110 4.91 20.68 -5.80
C ALA A 110 5.00 20.82 -4.28
N LEU A 111 6.12 21.28 -3.75
CA LEU A 111 6.33 21.51 -2.33
C LEU A 111 5.92 22.90 -1.84
N GLU A 112 5.61 23.82 -2.78
CA GLU A 112 4.98 25.10 -2.43
C GLU A 112 3.53 24.83 -1.95
N ASN A 113 3.08 25.58 -0.98
CA ASN A 113 1.72 25.44 -0.40
C ASN A 113 1.40 24.03 0.13
N LEU A 114 2.44 23.31 0.62
CA LEU A 114 2.29 21.96 1.16
C LEU A 114 1.20 21.89 2.25
N CYS A 115 1.17 22.87 3.15
CA CYS A 115 0.15 22.95 4.21
C CYS A 115 -1.26 23.09 3.65
N GLU A 116 -1.43 23.93 2.62
CA GLU A 116 -2.73 24.10 1.95
C GLU A 116 -3.19 22.82 1.28
N LYS A 117 -2.30 22.16 0.52
CA LYS A 117 -2.59 20.85 -0.08
C LYS A 117 -2.97 19.82 0.98
N ALA A 118 -2.24 19.76 2.09
CA ALA A 118 -2.48 18.78 3.14
C ALA A 118 -3.85 18.90 3.81
N VAL A 119 -4.41 20.11 3.93
CA VAL A 119 -5.73 20.33 4.55
C VAL A 119 -6.89 20.27 3.56
N HIS A 120 -6.65 20.46 2.28
CA HIS A 120 -7.70 20.47 1.25
C HIS A 120 -7.84 19.16 0.48
N LEU A 121 -6.75 18.40 0.30
CA LEU A 121 -6.81 17.11 -0.38
C LEU A 121 -7.55 16.08 0.48
N LYS A 122 -8.61 15.53 -0.06
CA LYS A 122 -9.39 14.46 0.57
C LYS A 122 -8.86 13.08 0.18
N VAL A 123 -8.81 12.18 1.16
CA VAL A 123 -8.31 10.81 1.00
C VAL A 123 -9.00 10.07 -0.15
N LYS A 124 -10.33 10.19 -0.27
CA LYS A 124 -11.12 9.57 -1.35
C LYS A 124 -10.67 9.94 -2.77
N ASN A 125 -10.04 11.12 -2.95
CA ASN A 125 -9.61 11.60 -4.25
C ASN A 125 -8.20 11.11 -4.65
N ILE A 126 -7.48 10.55 -3.69
CA ILE A 126 -6.06 10.16 -3.85
C ILE A 126 -5.78 8.71 -3.46
N MET A 127 -6.73 8.04 -2.78
CA MET A 127 -6.59 6.64 -2.40
C MET A 127 -6.58 5.72 -3.62
N TYR A 128 -5.92 4.60 -3.46
CA TYR A 128 -5.95 3.48 -4.40
C TYR A 128 -7.06 2.50 -4.02
N SER A 129 -7.87 2.08 -4.99
CA SER A 129 -8.89 1.03 -4.82
C SER A 129 -8.32 -0.31 -5.31
N PRO A 130 -8.05 -1.26 -4.42
CA PRO A 130 -7.43 -2.54 -4.77
C PRO A 130 -8.30 -3.40 -5.69
N GLY A 131 -7.64 -4.08 -6.63
CA GLY A 131 -8.27 -5.05 -7.50
C GLY A 131 -8.47 -6.41 -6.82
N LYS A 132 -9.29 -7.28 -7.42
CA LYS A 132 -9.60 -8.62 -6.87
C LYS A 132 -8.36 -9.47 -6.55
N GLY A 133 -7.27 -9.30 -7.28
CA GLY A 133 -6.02 -10.04 -7.06
C GLY A 133 -5.27 -9.67 -5.77
N GLU A 134 -5.64 -8.55 -5.14
CA GLU A 134 -5.00 -8.06 -3.91
C GLU A 134 -5.69 -8.55 -2.62
N PHE A 135 -6.72 -9.38 -2.74
CA PHE A 135 -7.42 -9.96 -1.60
C PHE A 135 -7.08 -11.43 -1.44
N VAL A 136 -6.96 -11.88 -0.20
CA VAL A 136 -6.72 -13.29 0.16
C VAL A 136 -7.53 -13.64 1.41
N ASN A 137 -8.04 -14.88 1.48
CA ASN A 137 -8.74 -15.36 2.68
C ASN A 137 -7.74 -15.66 3.81
N GLU A 138 -8.11 -15.39 5.05
CA GLU A 138 -7.26 -15.65 6.23
C GLU A 138 -6.87 -17.13 6.41
N HIS A 139 -7.70 -18.04 5.92
CA HIS A 139 -7.45 -19.48 5.95
C HIS A 139 -6.73 -20.01 4.70
N ALA A 140 -6.44 -19.17 3.71
CA ALA A 140 -5.63 -19.57 2.57
C ALA A 140 -4.23 -19.98 3.03
N THR A 141 -3.60 -20.85 2.24
CA THR A 141 -2.22 -21.27 2.54
C THR A 141 -1.25 -20.13 2.29
N LEU A 142 -0.13 -20.15 3.02
CA LEU A 142 0.92 -19.16 2.82
C LEU A 142 1.50 -19.24 1.39
N ASP A 143 1.58 -20.44 0.81
CA ASP A 143 2.06 -20.64 -0.58
C ASP A 143 1.17 -19.92 -1.59
N GLU A 144 -0.16 -20.00 -1.42
CA GLU A 144 -1.11 -19.26 -2.27
C GLU A 144 -0.91 -17.75 -2.14
N ALA A 145 -0.73 -17.26 -0.93
CA ALA A 145 -0.52 -15.84 -0.68
C ALA A 145 0.82 -15.36 -1.28
N ILE A 146 1.91 -16.12 -1.12
CA ILE A 146 3.21 -15.84 -1.74
C ILE A 146 3.08 -15.79 -3.26
N HIS A 147 2.38 -16.75 -3.85
CA HIS A 147 2.16 -16.75 -5.30
C HIS A 147 1.47 -15.47 -5.77
N ARG A 148 0.42 -15.01 -5.07
CA ARG A 148 -0.29 -13.76 -5.38
C ARG A 148 0.62 -12.54 -5.25
N LEU A 149 1.43 -12.45 -4.19
CA LEU A 149 2.40 -11.37 -4.00
C LEU A 149 3.39 -11.29 -5.17
N ILE A 150 3.95 -12.43 -5.58
CA ILE A 150 4.98 -12.48 -6.63
C ILE A 150 4.39 -12.19 -8.01
N ILE A 151 3.31 -12.88 -8.41
CA ILE A 151 2.72 -12.72 -9.75
C ILE A 151 2.10 -11.34 -9.92
N GLY A 152 1.44 -10.82 -8.87
CA GLY A 152 0.82 -9.50 -8.90
C GLY A 152 1.80 -8.35 -8.65
N HIS A 153 3.07 -8.61 -8.32
CA HIS A 153 4.04 -7.62 -7.85
C HIS A 153 3.50 -6.77 -6.69
N HIS A 154 2.72 -7.40 -5.81
CA HIS A 154 2.10 -6.72 -4.69
C HIS A 154 3.05 -6.63 -3.49
N HIS A 155 3.07 -5.50 -2.81
CA HIS A 155 3.80 -5.31 -1.54
C HIS A 155 2.98 -5.74 -0.32
N SER A 156 1.69 -5.94 -0.50
CA SER A 156 0.77 -6.43 0.52
C SER A 156 -0.51 -6.99 -0.09
N LEU A 157 -1.14 -7.92 0.62
CA LEU A 157 -2.49 -8.42 0.34
C LEU A 157 -3.42 -8.02 1.48
N LEU A 158 -4.66 -7.69 1.13
CA LEU A 158 -5.74 -7.45 2.07
C LEU A 158 -6.33 -8.80 2.46
N VAL A 159 -6.46 -9.04 3.75
CA VAL A 159 -6.92 -10.32 4.28
C VAL A 159 -8.38 -10.22 4.69
N THR A 160 -9.21 -11.14 4.18
CA THR A 160 -10.64 -11.23 4.47
C THR A 160 -10.96 -12.48 5.28
N ALA A 161 -11.93 -12.39 6.21
CA ALA A 161 -12.43 -13.57 6.92
C ALA A 161 -13.25 -14.48 5.99
N ASP A 162 -14.12 -13.85 5.21
CA ASP A 162 -15.04 -14.52 4.29
C ASP A 162 -14.81 -14.05 2.83
N ARG A 163 -15.81 -14.31 1.99
CA ARG A 163 -15.79 -13.90 0.58
C ARG A 163 -16.11 -12.41 0.36
N ASP A 164 -16.59 -11.71 1.38
CA ASP A 164 -16.86 -10.26 1.27
C ASP A 164 -15.55 -9.48 1.38
N VAL A 165 -15.12 -8.94 0.26
CA VAL A 165 -13.90 -8.12 0.15
C VAL A 165 -13.99 -6.79 0.91
N ARG A 166 -15.15 -6.42 1.44
CA ARG A 166 -15.33 -5.21 2.24
C ARG A 166 -15.01 -5.43 3.72
N GLU A 167 -15.03 -6.68 4.16
CA GLU A 167 -14.71 -7.07 5.54
C GLU A 167 -13.25 -7.52 5.65
N ILE A 168 -12.36 -6.55 5.84
CA ILE A 168 -10.93 -6.78 6.02
C ILE A 168 -10.66 -7.12 7.49
N VAL A 169 -9.94 -8.21 7.73
CA VAL A 169 -9.50 -8.63 9.08
C VAL A 169 -8.02 -8.36 9.34
N GLY A 170 -7.24 -8.09 8.29
CA GLY A 170 -5.82 -7.78 8.42
C GLY A 170 -5.15 -7.51 7.09
N VAL A 171 -3.83 -7.38 7.14
CA VAL A 171 -2.97 -7.17 5.97
C VAL A 171 -1.78 -8.11 6.04
N LEU A 172 -1.55 -8.91 5.00
CA LEU A 172 -0.33 -9.68 4.84
C LEU A 172 0.67 -8.88 4.01
N ARG A 173 1.79 -8.49 4.60
CA ARG A 173 2.83 -7.70 3.93
C ARG A 173 3.93 -8.60 3.39
N LEU A 174 4.50 -8.25 2.25
CA LEU A 174 5.67 -8.93 1.69
C LEU A 174 6.85 -8.96 2.69
N THR A 175 6.99 -7.90 3.49
CA THR A 175 8.03 -7.82 4.53
C THR A 175 7.87 -8.87 5.64
N ASP A 176 6.63 -9.18 6.05
CA ASP A 176 6.37 -10.19 7.08
C ASP A 176 6.64 -11.61 6.54
N VAL A 177 6.26 -11.83 5.27
CA VAL A 177 6.59 -13.08 4.56
C VAL A 177 8.10 -13.24 4.40
N PHE A 178 8.81 -12.17 4.04
CA PHE A 178 10.27 -12.21 3.93
C PHE A 178 10.95 -12.52 5.27
N GLU A 179 10.50 -11.91 6.36
CA GLU A 179 11.02 -12.18 7.71
C GLU A 179 10.81 -13.65 8.09
N PHE A 180 9.62 -14.19 7.83
CA PHE A 180 9.32 -15.60 8.06
C PHE A 180 10.26 -16.53 7.27
N VAL A 181 10.43 -16.27 5.97
CA VAL A 181 11.32 -17.08 5.10
C VAL A 181 12.78 -16.96 5.54
N SER A 182 13.23 -15.76 5.89
CA SER A 182 14.59 -15.51 6.38
C SER A 182 14.89 -16.30 7.67
N ASN A 183 13.95 -16.28 8.63
CA ASN A 183 14.09 -17.03 9.87
C ASN A 183 14.15 -18.55 9.60
N ALA A 184 13.30 -19.06 8.70
CA ALA A 184 13.32 -20.46 8.31
C ALA A 184 14.67 -20.88 7.66
N MET A 185 15.25 -20.00 6.82
CA MET A 185 16.58 -20.23 6.23
C MET A 185 17.67 -20.29 7.30
N HIS A 186 17.66 -19.40 8.30
CA HIS A 186 18.61 -19.43 9.40
C HIS A 186 18.51 -20.72 10.23
N GLU A 187 17.29 -21.16 10.52
CA GLU A 187 17.08 -22.43 11.25
C GLU A 187 17.59 -23.67 10.49
N CYS A 188 17.50 -23.67 9.16
CA CYS A 188 18.03 -24.75 8.33
C CYS A 188 19.57 -24.80 8.35
N MET A 189 20.25 -23.68 8.55
CA MET A 189 21.73 -23.62 8.58
C MET A 189 22.31 -24.01 9.92
N LEU A 190 21.49 -24.10 10.96
CA LEU A 190 21.92 -24.49 12.33
C LEU A 190 21.74 -25.97 12.62
N LYS A 191 21.23 -26.75 11.66
CA LYS A 191 21.07 -28.21 11.71
C LYS A 191 22.13 -28.91 10.86
#